data_0249070f66311aa08eeb96eb80d5c21b
#
_entry.id   0249070f66311aa08eeb96eb80d5c21b
#
_cell.length_a   1.000
_cell.length_b   1.000
_cell.length_c   1.000
_cell.angle_alpha   90.00
_cell.angle_beta   90.00
_cell.angle_gamma   90.00
#
_symmetry.space_group_name_H-M   'P 1'
#
loop_
_entity.id
_entity.type
_entity.pdbx_description
1 polymer ?
#
loop_
_entity_poly.entity_id
_entity_poly.type
_entity_poly.pdbx_seq_one_letter_code
_entity_poly.pdbx_strand_id
1 'polypeptide(L)'
;MKSTLIKMLVGLSAAFLILILALPSLLHKAGLHPEYTGQKYTISSGKKALVIGTNHGILNAPGETTGDPTGIQISELSHPYYTFLDAGMSVDVGSINGGEIPIDPQTLSRMIISPLDKRYLDDPSLQAKMRNSIPIGSIDFTQYDTVFLAGGWGAAYDLGYSVELGSKISEAYYSENTIIGGVCHGVLGLIKALDKNGNLLIAGRNMTGVTDKQITELGITLTPMHPESELRKAGVNFESKTAFRDIFATHVTVDLEQRFVTGQNQNSGLEAAHKILELLANQ
;
A
#
# COMPACT_ATOMS: atom_id res chain seq x y z
N MET A 1 -45.92 -19.86 -25.76
CA MET A 1 -44.54 -20.30 -25.47
C MET A 1 -43.46 -19.29 -25.91
N LYS A 2 -43.34 -18.87 -27.15
CA LYS A 2 -42.27 -17.93 -27.59
C LYS A 2 -42.28 -16.58 -26.83
N SER A 3 -43.47 -15.97 -26.62
CA SER A 3 -43.58 -14.69 -25.90
C SER A 3 -43.16 -14.78 -24.40
N THR A 4 -43.48 -15.88 -23.72
CA THR A 4 -43.09 -16.11 -22.31
C THR A 4 -41.60 -16.34 -22.18
N LEU A 5 -40.98 -17.07 -23.10
CA LEU A 5 -39.54 -17.28 -23.14
C LEU A 5 -38.78 -15.98 -23.37
N ILE A 6 -39.23 -15.13 -24.28
CA ILE A 6 -38.64 -13.80 -24.54
C ILE A 6 -38.73 -12.91 -23.29
N LYS A 7 -39.89 -12.86 -22.63
CA LYS A 7 -40.04 -12.08 -21.36
C LYS A 7 -39.10 -12.58 -20.25
N MET A 8 -38.93 -13.90 -20.14
CA MET A 8 -38.04 -14.52 -19.17
C MET A 8 -36.56 -14.20 -19.45
N LEU A 9 -36.16 -14.27 -20.74
CA LEU A 9 -34.80 -13.88 -21.16
C LEU A 9 -34.51 -12.40 -20.91
N VAL A 10 -35.45 -11.52 -21.26
CA VAL A 10 -35.33 -10.07 -20.96
C VAL A 10 -35.23 -9.82 -19.47
N GLY A 11 -36.06 -10.48 -18.65
CA GLY A 11 -36.00 -10.37 -17.19
C GLY A 11 -34.65 -10.85 -16.62
N LEU A 12 -34.12 -11.98 -17.09
CA LEU A 12 -32.80 -12.50 -16.68
C LEU A 12 -31.66 -11.56 -17.08
N SER A 13 -31.71 -11.03 -18.32
CA SER A 13 -30.72 -10.06 -18.79
C SER A 13 -30.74 -8.76 -17.98
N ALA A 14 -31.93 -8.25 -17.63
CA ALA A 14 -32.08 -7.07 -16.80
C ALA A 14 -31.55 -7.32 -15.37
N ALA A 15 -31.89 -8.46 -14.77
CA ALA A 15 -31.38 -8.84 -13.44
C ALA A 15 -29.85 -8.98 -13.44
N PHE A 16 -29.27 -9.58 -14.46
CA PHE A 16 -27.82 -9.71 -14.62
C PHE A 16 -27.13 -8.35 -14.77
N LEU A 17 -27.71 -7.45 -15.57
CA LEU A 17 -27.22 -6.08 -15.70
C LEU A 17 -27.25 -5.32 -14.37
N ILE A 18 -28.35 -5.43 -13.64
CA ILE A 18 -28.48 -4.80 -12.29
C ILE A 18 -27.41 -5.36 -11.35
N LEU A 19 -27.18 -6.65 -11.36
CA LEU A 19 -26.13 -7.28 -10.54
C LEU A 19 -24.74 -6.75 -10.88
N ILE A 20 -24.38 -6.66 -12.17
CA ILE A 20 -23.10 -6.09 -12.62
C ILE A 20 -22.97 -4.62 -12.18
N LEU A 21 -24.05 -3.83 -12.26
CA LEU A 21 -24.03 -2.43 -11.84
C LEU A 21 -23.91 -2.27 -10.32
N ALA A 22 -24.51 -3.17 -9.56
CA ALA A 22 -24.51 -3.14 -8.09
C ALA A 22 -23.22 -3.77 -7.49
N LEU A 23 -22.51 -4.62 -8.24
CA LEU A 23 -21.39 -5.42 -7.73
C LEU A 23 -20.27 -4.59 -7.07
N PRO A 24 -19.82 -3.42 -7.61
CA PRO A 24 -18.85 -2.58 -6.91
C PRO A 24 -19.32 -2.16 -5.52
N SER A 25 -20.56 -1.70 -5.40
CA SER A 25 -21.14 -1.30 -4.11
C SER A 25 -21.27 -2.48 -3.13
N LEU A 26 -21.55 -3.66 -3.62
CA LEU A 26 -21.60 -4.88 -2.81
C LEU A 26 -20.23 -5.27 -2.29
N LEU A 27 -19.18 -5.17 -3.12
CA LEU A 27 -17.79 -5.46 -2.73
C LEU A 27 -17.33 -4.48 -1.64
N HIS A 28 -17.60 -3.17 -1.80
CA HIS A 28 -17.26 -2.18 -0.77
C HIS A 28 -18.02 -2.45 0.54
N LYS A 29 -19.31 -2.80 0.49
CA LYS A 29 -20.08 -3.21 1.68
C LYS A 29 -19.55 -4.50 2.31
N ALA A 30 -18.96 -5.40 1.53
CA ALA A 30 -18.33 -6.62 2.03
C ALA A 30 -16.95 -6.37 2.67
N GLY A 31 -16.45 -5.13 2.66
CA GLY A 31 -15.21 -4.75 3.33
C GLY A 31 -14.05 -4.38 2.40
N LEU A 32 -14.31 -4.19 1.10
CA LEU A 32 -13.30 -3.65 0.19
C LEU A 32 -13.15 -2.13 0.43
N HIS A 33 -11.94 -1.68 0.75
CA HIS A 33 -11.62 -0.29 1.10
C HIS A 33 -12.57 0.28 2.18
N PRO A 34 -12.52 -0.24 3.42
CA PRO A 34 -13.38 0.22 4.50
C PRO A 34 -13.14 1.70 4.78
N GLU A 35 -14.23 2.42 5.06
CA GLU A 35 -14.15 3.81 5.48
C GLU A 35 -13.51 3.91 6.87
N TYR A 36 -12.68 4.92 7.06
CA TYR A 36 -12.15 5.23 8.38
C TYR A 36 -13.19 5.97 9.22
N THR A 37 -13.60 5.37 10.32
CA THR A 37 -14.61 5.89 11.24
C THR A 37 -14.03 6.43 12.55
N GLY A 38 -12.70 6.36 12.72
CA GLY A 38 -12.01 6.87 13.90
C GLY A 38 -11.84 8.39 13.91
N GLN A 39 -11.14 8.87 14.92
CA GLN A 39 -10.81 10.29 15.05
C GLN A 39 -9.87 10.73 13.92
N LYS A 40 -10.19 11.85 13.28
CA LYS A 40 -9.32 12.49 12.29
C LYS A 40 -8.50 13.59 12.97
N TYR A 41 -7.21 13.63 12.66
CA TYR A 41 -6.27 14.60 13.22
C TYR A 41 -5.87 15.61 12.15
N THR A 42 -5.74 16.86 12.57
CA THR A 42 -5.05 17.90 11.80
C THR A 42 -3.65 18.06 12.37
N ILE A 43 -2.66 18.08 11.52
CA ILE A 43 -1.25 18.16 11.91
C ILE A 43 -0.77 19.61 11.81
N SER A 44 0.09 20.03 12.72
CA SER A 44 0.65 21.39 12.71
C SER A 44 1.37 21.70 11.38
N SER A 45 1.32 22.94 10.94
CA SER A 45 1.98 23.38 9.71
C SER A 45 3.47 23.10 9.71
N GLY A 46 4.01 22.72 8.55
CA GLY A 46 5.45 22.44 8.37
C GLY A 46 5.82 20.96 8.45
N LYS A 47 4.93 20.09 8.89
CA LYS A 47 5.16 18.64 8.88
C LYS A 47 5.14 18.07 7.48
N LYS A 48 6.00 17.06 7.24
CA LYS A 48 6.23 16.47 5.91
C LYS A 48 6.03 14.97 5.91
N ALA A 49 5.38 14.47 4.87
CA ALA A 49 5.25 13.05 4.59
C ALA A 49 5.96 12.68 3.29
N LEU A 50 6.58 11.52 3.24
CA LEU A 50 7.15 10.92 2.05
C LEU A 50 6.44 9.59 1.76
N VAL A 51 5.86 9.45 0.57
CA VAL A 51 5.27 8.19 0.12
C VAL A 51 6.16 7.59 -0.96
N ILE A 52 6.63 6.37 -0.73
CA ILE A 52 7.54 5.65 -1.64
C ILE A 52 6.75 4.58 -2.40
N GLY A 53 6.87 4.58 -3.73
CA GLY A 53 6.34 3.55 -4.61
C GLY A 53 7.44 2.78 -5.36
N THR A 54 7.01 1.75 -6.09
CA THR A 54 7.88 0.93 -6.95
C THR A 54 8.13 1.57 -8.30
N ASN A 55 9.28 1.27 -8.92
CA ASN A 55 9.50 1.54 -10.35
C ASN A 55 9.24 0.30 -11.24
N HIS A 56 8.95 -0.86 -10.64
CA HIS A 56 8.78 -2.10 -11.39
C HIS A 56 7.34 -2.24 -11.90
N GLY A 57 7.17 -2.41 -13.23
CA GLY A 57 5.87 -2.35 -13.90
C GLY A 57 5.44 -3.61 -14.64
N ILE A 58 6.13 -4.75 -14.47
CA ILE A 58 5.79 -6.01 -15.14
C ILE A 58 5.87 -7.20 -14.17
N LEU A 59 4.96 -8.17 -14.33
CA LEU A 59 5.05 -9.46 -13.67
C LEU A 59 5.88 -10.39 -14.56
N ASN A 60 7.16 -10.53 -14.26
CA ASN A 60 8.10 -11.34 -15.05
C ASN A 60 8.78 -12.41 -14.21
N ALA A 61 9.10 -13.53 -14.85
CA ALA A 61 9.93 -14.55 -14.24
C ALA A 61 11.39 -14.07 -14.11
N PRO A 62 12.18 -14.64 -13.19
CA PRO A 62 13.60 -14.27 -13.04
C PRO A 62 14.36 -14.37 -14.35
N GLY A 63 15.05 -13.29 -14.74
CA GLY A 63 15.81 -13.19 -15.98
C GLY A 63 15.03 -12.81 -17.23
N GLU A 64 13.70 -12.70 -17.16
CA GLU A 64 12.86 -12.22 -18.25
C GLU A 64 12.66 -10.70 -18.17
N THR A 65 12.42 -10.07 -19.33
CA THR A 65 12.19 -8.62 -19.45
C THR A 65 10.77 -8.30 -19.92
N THR A 66 9.92 -9.31 -20.08
CA THR A 66 8.53 -9.20 -20.53
C THR A 66 7.61 -9.89 -19.52
N GLY A 67 6.39 -9.38 -19.39
CA GLY A 67 5.37 -9.93 -18.50
C GLY A 67 4.09 -9.11 -18.55
N ASP A 68 3.09 -9.54 -17.80
CA ASP A 68 1.84 -8.78 -17.66
C ASP A 68 2.09 -7.44 -16.95
N PRO A 69 1.39 -6.37 -17.34
CA PRO A 69 1.50 -5.08 -16.67
C PRO A 69 1.14 -5.19 -15.19
N THR A 70 1.95 -4.56 -14.35
CA THR A 70 1.73 -4.41 -12.91
C THR A 70 2.29 -3.07 -12.41
N GLY A 71 2.55 -2.95 -11.12
CA GLY A 71 3.12 -1.77 -10.51
C GLY A 71 2.63 -1.60 -9.08
N ILE A 72 2.36 -0.34 -8.72
CA ILE A 72 1.77 -0.01 -7.44
C ILE A 72 0.28 -0.36 -7.40
N GLN A 73 -0.22 -0.79 -6.27
CA GLN A 73 -1.65 -0.83 -6.00
C GLN A 73 -2.08 0.61 -5.65
N ILE A 74 -2.92 1.21 -6.49
CA ILE A 74 -3.18 2.66 -6.42
C ILE A 74 -3.70 3.11 -5.05
N SER A 75 -4.59 2.35 -4.38
CA SER A 75 -5.10 2.71 -3.06
C SER A 75 -4.03 2.65 -1.97
N GLU A 76 -2.97 1.89 -2.15
CA GLU A 76 -1.87 1.83 -1.20
C GLU A 76 -0.95 3.08 -1.26
N LEU A 77 -1.06 3.87 -2.33
CA LEU A 77 -0.42 5.19 -2.46
C LEU A 77 -1.42 6.32 -2.23
N SER A 78 -2.59 6.29 -2.87
CA SER A 78 -3.57 7.37 -2.82
C SER A 78 -4.15 7.58 -1.43
N HIS A 79 -4.43 6.48 -0.70
CA HIS A 79 -4.99 6.57 0.65
C HIS A 79 -4.05 7.28 1.63
N PRO A 80 -2.79 6.85 1.83
CA PRO A 80 -1.88 7.59 2.71
C PRO A 80 -1.57 9.00 2.17
N TYR A 81 -1.37 9.16 0.87
CA TYR A 81 -1.09 10.47 0.27
C TYR A 81 -2.17 11.50 0.62
N TYR A 82 -3.43 11.18 0.34
CA TYR A 82 -4.53 12.12 0.62
C TYR A 82 -4.83 12.24 2.11
N THR A 83 -4.63 11.19 2.89
CA THR A 83 -4.79 11.26 4.35
C THR A 83 -3.81 12.25 4.97
N PHE A 84 -2.54 12.21 4.57
CA PHE A 84 -1.52 13.15 5.05
C PHE A 84 -1.77 14.57 4.50
N LEU A 85 -2.11 14.69 3.21
CA LEU A 85 -2.40 15.97 2.58
C LEU A 85 -3.59 16.67 3.24
N ASP A 86 -4.69 15.94 3.46
CA ASP A 86 -5.93 16.46 4.07
C ASP A 86 -5.74 16.78 5.56
N ALA A 87 -4.76 16.17 6.21
CA ALA A 87 -4.32 16.51 7.58
C ALA A 87 -3.46 17.78 7.66
N GLY A 88 -3.08 18.38 6.52
CA GLY A 88 -2.29 19.62 6.47
C GLY A 88 -0.77 19.42 6.28
N MET A 89 -0.32 18.19 6.03
CA MET A 89 1.10 17.91 5.75
C MET A 89 1.45 18.23 4.29
N SER A 90 2.70 18.60 4.02
CA SER A 90 3.25 18.52 2.67
C SER A 90 3.62 17.07 2.35
N VAL A 91 3.28 16.59 1.15
CA VAL A 91 3.50 15.19 0.78
C VAL A 91 4.34 15.10 -0.48
N ASP A 92 5.51 14.47 -0.38
CA ASP A 92 6.35 14.14 -1.50
C ASP A 92 6.16 12.66 -1.90
N VAL A 93 6.46 12.37 -3.18
CA VAL A 93 6.38 11.01 -3.74
C VAL A 93 7.75 10.64 -4.30
N GLY A 94 8.28 9.54 -3.82
CA GLY A 94 9.58 9.00 -4.24
C GLY A 94 9.46 7.57 -4.77
N SER A 95 10.51 7.13 -5.43
CA SER A 95 10.70 5.74 -5.84
C SER A 95 12.20 5.40 -5.89
N ILE A 96 12.54 4.13 -6.02
CA ILE A 96 13.95 3.67 -6.00
C ILE A 96 14.82 4.49 -6.96
N ASN A 97 14.39 4.64 -8.21
CA ASN A 97 15.18 5.29 -9.26
C ASN A 97 14.66 6.69 -9.64
N GLY A 98 13.55 7.14 -9.04
CA GLY A 98 12.82 8.31 -9.52
C GLY A 98 12.08 8.04 -10.84
N GLY A 99 11.45 9.08 -11.39
CA GLY A 99 10.67 8.97 -12.62
C GLY A 99 9.32 8.32 -12.41
N GLU A 100 8.86 7.53 -13.37
CA GLU A 100 7.52 6.96 -13.35
C GLU A 100 7.35 5.86 -12.30
N ILE A 101 6.26 5.97 -11.54
CA ILE A 101 5.70 4.90 -10.70
C ILE A 101 4.58 4.25 -11.51
N PRO A 102 4.78 3.04 -12.04
CA PRO A 102 3.75 2.33 -12.79
C PRO A 102 2.60 1.91 -11.89
N ILE A 103 1.38 1.99 -12.41
CA ILE A 103 0.17 1.56 -11.69
C ILE A 103 -0.27 0.22 -12.24
N ASP A 104 -0.57 -0.72 -11.37
CA ASP A 104 -1.22 -1.97 -11.77
C ASP A 104 -2.62 -1.64 -12.34
N PRO A 105 -2.87 -1.91 -13.64
CA PRO A 105 -4.11 -1.51 -14.30
C PRO A 105 -5.35 -2.17 -13.72
N GLN A 106 -5.22 -3.33 -13.06
CA GLN A 106 -6.35 -4.01 -12.42
C GLN A 106 -6.88 -3.18 -11.24
N THR A 107 -6.02 -2.40 -10.57
CA THR A 107 -6.37 -1.61 -9.40
C THR A 107 -7.21 -0.38 -9.73
N LEU A 108 -7.19 0.06 -10.98
CA LEU A 108 -8.05 1.14 -11.51
C LEU A 108 -9.39 0.63 -12.04
N SER A 109 -9.65 -0.68 -11.95
CA SER A 109 -10.90 -1.23 -12.45
C SER A 109 -12.11 -0.70 -11.67
N ARG A 110 -13.22 -0.47 -12.37
CA ARG A 110 -14.50 -0.03 -11.78
C ARG A 110 -14.95 -0.91 -10.61
N MET A 111 -14.53 -2.17 -10.59
CA MET A 111 -14.96 -3.15 -9.58
C MET A 111 -14.36 -2.87 -8.20
N ILE A 112 -13.14 -2.32 -8.16
CA ILE A 112 -12.38 -2.20 -6.91
C ILE A 112 -11.92 -0.78 -6.59
N ILE A 113 -12.04 0.17 -7.52
CA ILE A 113 -11.58 1.55 -7.34
C ILE A 113 -12.29 2.24 -6.15
N SER A 114 -11.52 2.80 -5.23
CA SER A 114 -12.02 3.55 -4.07
C SER A 114 -12.36 5.01 -4.40
N PRO A 115 -13.04 5.75 -3.49
CA PRO A 115 -13.24 7.19 -3.66
C PRO A 115 -11.94 8.00 -3.75
N LEU A 116 -10.90 7.64 -2.99
CA LEU A 116 -9.59 8.33 -3.02
C LEU A 116 -8.81 7.98 -4.30
N ASP A 117 -8.97 6.77 -4.83
CA ASP A 117 -8.40 6.42 -6.13
C ASP A 117 -9.07 7.21 -7.27
N LYS A 118 -10.39 7.46 -7.17
CA LYS A 118 -11.09 8.35 -8.11
C LYS A 118 -10.58 9.79 -8.02
N ARG A 119 -10.30 10.28 -6.79
CA ARG A 119 -9.68 11.60 -6.60
C ARG A 119 -8.33 11.68 -7.33
N TYR A 120 -7.51 10.61 -7.30
CA TYR A 120 -6.27 10.55 -8.08
C TYR A 120 -6.53 10.72 -9.59
N LEU A 121 -7.59 10.14 -10.14
CA LEU A 121 -7.89 10.27 -11.58
C LEU A 121 -8.14 11.72 -11.99
N ASP A 122 -8.62 12.56 -11.08
CA ASP A 122 -8.95 13.97 -11.29
C ASP A 122 -7.87 14.92 -10.71
N ASP A 123 -6.75 14.39 -10.16
CA ASP A 123 -5.68 15.18 -9.54
C ASP A 123 -4.41 15.20 -10.39
N PRO A 124 -4.22 16.24 -11.24
CA PRO A 124 -3.01 16.36 -12.05
C PRO A 124 -1.74 16.55 -11.22
N SER A 125 -1.83 17.03 -9.98
CA SER A 125 -0.67 17.24 -9.09
C SER A 125 -0.10 15.89 -8.65
N LEU A 126 -0.92 14.97 -8.13
CA LEU A 126 -0.44 13.64 -7.75
C LEU A 126 0.01 12.83 -8.98
N GLN A 127 -0.73 12.94 -10.09
CA GLN A 127 -0.31 12.30 -11.35
C GLN A 127 1.07 12.80 -11.82
N ALA A 128 1.36 14.10 -11.71
CA ALA A 128 2.67 14.64 -12.04
C ALA A 128 3.77 14.14 -11.11
N LYS A 129 3.49 14.04 -9.79
CA LYS A 129 4.42 13.47 -8.80
C LYS A 129 4.71 11.99 -9.07
N MET A 130 3.73 11.22 -9.51
CA MET A 130 3.91 9.80 -9.84
C MET A 130 4.67 9.59 -11.15
N ARG A 131 4.47 10.47 -12.16
CA ARG A 131 5.27 10.42 -13.40
C ARG A 131 6.71 10.89 -13.20
N ASN A 132 6.96 11.73 -12.22
CA ASN A 132 8.26 12.34 -11.94
C ASN A 132 8.59 12.21 -10.45
N SER A 133 8.51 10.97 -9.92
CA SER A 133 8.85 10.71 -8.53
C SER A 133 10.32 11.02 -8.26
N ILE A 134 10.62 11.35 -7.03
CA ILE A 134 11.96 11.73 -6.60
C ILE A 134 12.77 10.44 -6.36
N PRO A 135 13.98 10.28 -6.91
CA PRO A 135 14.82 9.12 -6.61
C PRO A 135 15.24 9.14 -5.14
N ILE A 136 15.13 8.00 -4.45
CA ILE A 136 15.42 7.91 -3.00
C ILE A 136 16.82 8.37 -2.65
N GLY A 137 17.80 8.16 -3.54
CA GLY A 137 19.19 8.60 -3.35
C GLY A 137 19.35 10.10 -3.17
N SER A 138 18.43 10.91 -3.72
CA SER A 138 18.44 12.37 -3.59
C SER A 138 17.60 12.89 -2.42
N ILE A 139 16.91 12.02 -1.68
CA ILE A 139 16.04 12.40 -0.57
C ILE A 139 16.77 12.20 0.76
N ASP A 140 16.73 13.21 1.62
CA ASP A 140 17.09 13.09 3.02
C ASP A 140 15.83 12.67 3.83
N PHE A 141 15.75 11.39 4.18
CA PHE A 141 14.59 10.85 4.90
C PHE A 141 14.43 11.41 6.32
N THR A 142 15.50 11.96 6.90
CA THR A 142 15.47 12.57 8.24
C THR A 142 14.68 13.90 8.28
N GLN A 143 14.37 14.48 7.12
CA GLN A 143 13.58 15.70 6.99
C GLN A 143 12.07 15.45 6.96
N TYR A 144 11.63 14.20 7.07
CA TYR A 144 10.23 13.81 7.03
C TYR A 144 9.75 13.31 8.39
N ASP A 145 8.55 13.72 8.77
CA ASP A 145 7.88 13.26 9.98
C ASP A 145 7.30 11.86 9.82
N THR A 146 7.00 11.49 8.57
CA THR A 146 6.66 10.11 8.23
C THR A 146 7.19 9.71 6.85
N VAL A 147 7.63 8.46 6.74
CA VAL A 147 7.96 7.77 5.49
C VAL A 147 7.04 6.58 5.36
N PHE A 148 6.26 6.52 4.29
CA PHE A 148 5.28 5.46 4.05
C PHE A 148 5.60 4.68 2.78
N LEU A 149 5.72 3.36 2.91
CA LEU A 149 6.04 2.46 1.80
C LEU A 149 4.74 1.85 1.25
N ALA A 150 4.36 2.29 0.07
CA ALA A 150 3.21 1.76 -0.66
C ALA A 150 3.59 0.46 -1.38
N GLY A 151 2.66 -0.50 -1.40
CA GLY A 151 2.90 -1.80 -2.01
C GLY A 151 2.34 -1.89 -3.44
N GLY A 152 1.81 -3.04 -3.75
CA GLY A 152 1.51 -3.52 -5.08
C GLY A 152 2.55 -4.57 -5.50
N TRP A 153 2.26 -5.34 -6.54
CA TRP A 153 3.13 -6.46 -6.94
C TRP A 153 4.54 -6.01 -7.34
N GLY A 154 4.67 -4.83 -7.95
CA GLY A 154 5.97 -4.27 -8.35
C GLY A 154 6.94 -4.11 -7.17
N ALA A 155 6.44 -3.79 -5.97
CA ALA A 155 7.26 -3.61 -4.78
C ALA A 155 8.06 -4.86 -4.37
N ALA A 156 7.58 -6.06 -4.76
CA ALA A 156 8.30 -7.31 -4.52
C ALA A 156 9.56 -7.47 -5.39
N TYR A 157 9.68 -6.67 -6.46
CA TYR A 157 10.79 -6.76 -7.42
C TYR A 157 11.90 -5.74 -7.16
N ASP A 158 11.62 -4.64 -6.45
CA ASP A 158 12.60 -3.58 -6.21
C ASP A 158 12.75 -3.18 -4.75
N LEU A 159 11.68 -2.90 -4.01
CA LEU A 159 11.79 -2.37 -2.65
C LEU A 159 12.54 -3.33 -1.72
N GLY A 160 12.21 -4.64 -1.78
CA GLY A 160 12.84 -5.66 -0.93
C GLY A 160 14.32 -5.93 -1.25
N TYR A 161 14.79 -5.54 -2.43
CA TYR A 161 16.19 -5.71 -2.84
C TYR A 161 17.05 -4.47 -2.58
N SER A 162 16.45 -3.30 -2.37
CA SER A 162 17.16 -2.03 -2.25
C SER A 162 17.89 -1.89 -0.91
N VAL A 163 19.20 -2.03 -0.94
CA VAL A 163 20.08 -1.74 0.22
C VAL A 163 20.05 -0.25 0.55
N GLU A 164 19.97 0.61 -0.47
CA GLU A 164 19.88 2.06 -0.30
C GLU A 164 18.61 2.44 0.45
N LEU A 165 17.44 1.88 0.07
CA LEU A 165 16.20 2.10 0.81
C LEU A 165 16.34 1.66 2.28
N GLY A 166 16.93 0.48 2.52
CA GLY A 166 17.22 0.01 3.88
C GLY A 166 18.06 0.99 4.69
N SER A 167 19.12 1.57 4.10
CA SER A 167 19.95 2.60 4.74
C SER A 167 19.15 3.85 5.07
N LYS A 168 18.36 4.37 4.11
CA LYS A 168 17.50 5.53 4.31
C LYS A 168 16.43 5.33 5.39
N ILE A 169 15.86 4.12 5.48
CA ILE A 169 14.94 3.75 6.57
C ILE A 169 15.67 3.74 7.92
N SER A 170 16.89 3.22 7.97
CA SER A 170 17.71 3.26 9.19
C SER A 170 18.00 4.70 9.62
N GLU A 171 18.40 5.58 8.69
CA GLU A 171 18.62 7.00 8.94
C GLU A 171 17.35 7.66 9.50
N ALA A 172 16.19 7.45 8.88
CA ALA A 172 14.89 7.96 9.32
C ALA A 172 14.51 7.46 10.74
N TYR A 173 14.76 6.18 11.00
CA TYR A 173 14.48 5.61 12.33
C TYR A 173 15.32 6.27 13.43
N TYR A 174 16.60 6.58 13.16
CA TYR A 174 17.50 7.23 14.14
C TYR A 174 17.36 8.74 14.17
N SER A 175 16.60 9.36 13.29
CA SER A 175 16.12 10.73 13.46
C SER A 175 15.06 10.78 14.58
N GLU A 176 14.93 11.90 15.30
CA GLU A 176 14.22 11.91 16.57
C GLU A 176 12.73 11.54 16.48
N ASN A 177 12.01 11.84 15.38
CA ASN A 177 10.56 11.79 15.37
C ASN A 177 9.91 11.11 14.16
N THR A 178 10.67 10.58 13.21
CA THR A 178 10.08 9.98 12.00
C THR A 178 9.33 8.69 12.32
N ILE A 179 8.06 8.61 11.95
CA ILE A 179 7.26 7.39 11.99
C ILE A 179 7.35 6.71 10.62
N ILE A 180 7.67 5.43 10.61
CA ILE A 180 7.84 4.64 9.39
C ILE A 180 6.59 3.79 9.18
N GLY A 181 5.92 3.99 8.04
CA GLY A 181 4.74 3.24 7.65
C GLY A 181 5.00 2.32 6.46
N GLY A 182 4.13 1.34 6.29
CA GLY A 182 4.11 0.53 5.08
C GLY A 182 2.89 -0.37 5.02
N VAL A 183 2.53 -0.80 3.82
CA VAL A 183 1.36 -1.64 3.61
C VAL A 183 1.63 -2.71 2.56
N CYS A 184 1.01 -3.89 2.73
CA CYS A 184 1.05 -4.97 1.74
C CYS A 184 2.48 -5.39 1.38
N HIS A 185 2.86 -5.34 0.09
CA HIS A 185 4.23 -5.58 -0.37
C HIS A 185 5.21 -4.43 -0.05
N GLY A 186 4.71 -3.22 0.25
CA GLY A 186 5.55 -2.08 0.61
C GLY A 186 6.44 -2.36 1.83
N VAL A 187 5.98 -3.18 2.77
CA VAL A 187 6.75 -3.56 3.96
C VAL A 187 8.05 -4.31 3.65
N LEU A 188 8.20 -4.86 2.42
CA LEU A 188 9.47 -5.44 1.97
C LEU A 188 10.62 -4.43 1.93
N GLY A 189 10.32 -3.14 1.74
CA GLY A 189 11.34 -2.09 1.82
C GLY A 189 12.01 -1.95 3.19
N LEU A 190 11.48 -2.59 4.22
CA LEU A 190 12.02 -2.56 5.60
C LEU A 190 13.06 -3.66 5.86
N ILE A 191 13.09 -4.75 5.06
CA ILE A 191 13.88 -5.96 5.36
C ILE A 191 15.39 -5.79 5.20
N LYS A 192 15.85 -4.65 4.67
CA LYS A 192 17.28 -4.30 4.53
C LYS A 192 17.74 -3.22 5.51
N ALA A 193 16.81 -2.67 6.32
CA ALA A 193 17.15 -1.68 7.33
C ALA A 193 17.94 -2.34 8.49
N LEU A 194 19.04 -1.71 8.92
CA LEU A 194 19.93 -2.21 9.94
C LEU A 194 19.95 -1.29 11.16
N ASP A 195 20.11 -1.88 12.33
CA ASP A 195 20.44 -1.16 13.56
C ASP A 195 21.92 -0.74 13.61
N LYS A 196 22.31 0.01 14.63
CA LYS A 196 23.69 0.48 14.82
C LYS A 196 24.71 -0.65 15.04
N ASN A 197 24.25 -1.86 15.33
CA ASN A 197 25.06 -3.06 15.51
C ASN A 197 25.13 -3.94 14.28
N GLY A 198 24.42 -3.56 13.19
CA GLY A 198 24.35 -4.32 11.94
C GLY A 198 23.30 -5.43 11.94
N ASN A 199 22.42 -5.50 12.95
CA ASN A 199 21.28 -6.42 12.95
C ASN A 199 20.10 -5.84 12.18
N LEU A 200 19.17 -6.70 11.76
CA LEU A 200 17.94 -6.23 11.12
C LEU A 200 17.12 -5.36 12.08
N LEU A 201 16.85 -4.13 11.67
CA LEU A 201 16.16 -3.12 12.49
C LEU A 201 14.75 -3.58 12.91
N ILE A 202 14.11 -4.41 12.07
CA ILE A 202 12.75 -4.89 12.29
C ILE A 202 12.67 -6.19 13.11
N ALA A 203 13.80 -6.82 13.43
CA ALA A 203 13.82 -8.07 14.21
C ALA A 203 13.18 -7.86 15.60
N GLY A 204 12.29 -8.78 15.99
CA GLY A 204 11.55 -8.74 17.25
C GLY A 204 10.41 -7.74 17.32
N ARG A 205 10.16 -6.92 16.28
CA ARG A 205 9.05 -5.97 16.24
C ARG A 205 7.75 -6.63 15.81
N ASN A 206 6.63 -6.10 16.30
CA ASN A 206 5.30 -6.47 15.84
C ASN A 206 5.00 -5.76 14.54
N MET A 207 4.73 -6.51 13.48
CA MET A 207 4.44 -5.96 12.15
C MET A 207 3.48 -6.85 11.38
N THR A 208 2.87 -6.29 10.34
CA THR A 208 2.04 -7.00 9.38
C THR A 208 2.40 -6.63 7.95
N GLY A 209 1.92 -7.40 7.02
CA GLY A 209 2.01 -7.21 5.58
C GLY A 209 1.05 -8.17 4.88
N VAL A 210 1.04 -8.23 3.55
CA VAL A 210 0.16 -9.16 2.85
C VAL A 210 0.53 -10.60 3.19
N THR A 211 -0.51 -11.40 3.46
CA THR A 211 -0.36 -12.80 3.86
C THR A 211 -0.05 -13.69 2.65
N ASP A 212 0.68 -14.78 2.87
CA ASP A 212 0.91 -15.81 1.85
C ASP A 212 -0.41 -16.42 1.36
N LYS A 213 -1.42 -16.50 2.25
CA LYS A 213 -2.77 -16.91 1.90
C LYS A 213 -3.42 -15.97 0.88
N GLN A 214 -3.34 -14.64 1.09
CA GLN A 214 -3.92 -13.68 0.15
C GLN A 214 -3.23 -13.75 -1.23
N ILE A 215 -1.90 -13.89 -1.27
CA ILE A 215 -1.14 -14.03 -2.52
C ILE A 215 -1.60 -15.29 -3.27
N THR A 216 -1.75 -16.41 -2.56
CA THR A 216 -2.25 -17.69 -3.13
C THR A 216 -3.67 -17.54 -3.65
N GLU A 217 -4.57 -16.88 -2.91
CA GLU A 217 -5.96 -16.65 -3.29
C GLU A 217 -6.12 -15.75 -4.52
N LEU A 218 -5.17 -14.85 -4.76
CA LEU A 218 -5.15 -13.97 -5.93
C LEU A 218 -4.51 -14.64 -7.15
N GLY A 219 -3.85 -15.81 -6.97
CA GLY A 219 -3.27 -16.58 -8.06
C GLY A 219 -2.01 -15.96 -8.69
N ILE A 220 -1.35 -15.04 -8.00
CA ILE A 220 -0.13 -14.42 -8.48
C ILE A 220 1.07 -15.30 -8.09
N THR A 221 1.65 -15.98 -9.07
CA THR A 221 2.73 -16.96 -8.86
C THR A 221 4.13 -16.42 -9.16
N LEU A 222 4.23 -15.24 -9.80
CA LEU A 222 5.52 -14.66 -10.24
C LEU A 222 6.12 -13.68 -9.24
N THR A 223 5.51 -13.47 -8.08
CA THR A 223 6.03 -12.59 -7.03
C THR A 223 7.32 -13.17 -6.43
N PRO A 224 8.49 -12.49 -6.58
CA PRO A 224 9.78 -13.05 -6.13
C PRO A 224 9.96 -13.04 -4.61
N MET A 225 9.22 -12.19 -3.90
CA MET A 225 9.22 -12.08 -2.44
C MET A 225 7.79 -12.03 -1.90
N HIS A 226 7.54 -12.82 -0.85
CA HIS A 226 6.27 -12.82 -0.12
C HIS A 226 6.46 -12.08 1.21
N PRO A 227 5.75 -10.98 1.48
CA PRO A 227 5.93 -10.16 2.68
C PRO A 227 5.84 -10.93 3.99
N GLU A 228 4.80 -11.76 4.21
CA GLU A 228 4.70 -12.57 5.42
C GLU A 228 5.93 -13.46 5.60
N SER A 229 6.31 -14.22 4.58
CA SER A 229 7.47 -15.11 4.63
C SER A 229 8.77 -14.35 4.88
N GLU A 230 9.03 -13.22 4.21
CA GLU A 230 10.27 -12.45 4.39
C GLU A 230 10.32 -11.72 5.75
N LEU A 231 9.19 -11.19 6.24
CA LEU A 231 9.13 -10.58 7.57
C LEU A 231 9.37 -11.62 8.68
N ARG A 232 8.76 -12.81 8.59
CA ARG A 232 9.02 -13.91 9.55
C ARG A 232 10.49 -14.35 9.52
N LYS A 233 11.09 -14.46 8.33
CA LYS A 233 12.51 -14.78 8.14
C LYS A 233 13.42 -13.69 8.73
N ALA A 234 13.00 -12.43 8.68
CA ALA A 234 13.69 -11.31 9.31
C ALA A 234 13.53 -11.26 10.85
N GLY A 235 12.81 -12.20 11.45
CA GLY A 235 12.60 -12.27 12.91
C GLY A 235 11.50 -11.37 13.43
N VAL A 236 10.58 -10.90 12.58
CA VAL A 236 9.41 -10.10 12.98
C VAL A 236 8.38 -10.96 13.70
N ASN A 237 7.76 -10.44 14.75
CA ASN A 237 6.53 -10.97 15.33
C ASN A 237 5.38 -10.62 14.39
N PHE A 238 5.17 -11.46 13.36
CA PHE A 238 4.18 -11.20 12.32
C PHE A 238 2.76 -11.42 12.83
N GLU A 239 1.92 -10.40 12.68
CA GLU A 239 0.51 -10.42 13.03
C GLU A 239 -0.35 -10.34 11.77
N SER A 240 -1.48 -11.03 11.76
CA SER A 240 -2.44 -10.91 10.66
C SER A 240 -3.84 -11.27 11.11
N LYS A 241 -4.83 -10.80 10.36
CA LYS A 241 -6.21 -11.30 10.41
C LYS A 241 -6.51 -12.09 9.15
N THR A 242 -7.49 -12.99 9.25
CA THR A 242 -7.96 -13.77 8.11
C THR A 242 -9.48 -13.61 7.96
N ALA A 243 -9.95 -13.77 6.73
CA ALA A 243 -11.35 -13.77 6.34
C ALA A 243 -11.62 -14.95 5.40
N PHE A 244 -12.86 -15.10 4.92
CA PHE A 244 -13.17 -16.09 3.88
C PHE A 244 -12.24 -15.97 2.67
N ARG A 245 -11.97 -14.70 2.25
CA ARG A 245 -10.83 -14.33 1.39
C ARG A 245 -10.07 -13.21 2.07
N ASP A 246 -8.77 -13.34 2.18
CA ASP A 246 -7.95 -12.40 2.95
C ASP A 246 -7.90 -10.99 2.33
N ILE A 247 -8.32 -10.83 1.08
CA ILE A 247 -8.53 -9.50 0.49
C ILE A 247 -9.53 -8.63 1.29
N PHE A 248 -10.43 -9.25 2.06
CA PHE A 248 -11.39 -8.57 2.94
C PHE A 248 -10.95 -8.49 4.40
N ALA A 249 -9.82 -9.11 4.74
CA ALA A 249 -9.25 -9.00 6.08
C ALA A 249 -8.46 -7.70 6.21
N THR A 250 -8.70 -6.94 7.27
CA THR A 250 -7.93 -5.73 7.57
C THR A 250 -7.18 -5.89 8.88
N HIS A 251 -5.94 -5.47 8.90
CA HIS A 251 -5.14 -5.42 10.12
C HIS A 251 -4.10 -4.32 10.02
N VAL A 252 -3.94 -3.57 11.11
CA VAL A 252 -2.89 -2.58 11.29
C VAL A 252 -2.15 -2.90 12.58
N THR A 253 -0.84 -2.93 12.52
CA THR A 253 0.04 -3.14 13.67
C THR A 253 0.86 -1.90 13.91
N VAL A 254 0.95 -1.50 15.17
CA VAL A 254 1.90 -0.49 15.66
C VAL A 254 2.90 -1.21 16.54
N ASP A 255 4.19 -1.03 16.29
CA ASP A 255 5.21 -1.64 17.13
C ASP A 255 5.26 -1.01 18.54
N LEU A 256 5.91 -1.67 19.48
CA LEU A 256 5.94 -1.24 20.89
C LEU A 256 6.59 0.14 21.08
N GLU A 257 7.50 0.53 20.21
CA GLU A 257 8.17 1.83 20.27
C GLU A 257 7.37 2.94 19.56
N GLN A 258 6.23 2.59 18.91
CA GLN A 258 5.39 3.49 18.12
C GLN A 258 6.15 4.17 16.96
N ARG A 259 7.17 3.48 16.42
CA ARG A 259 8.02 3.95 15.34
C ARG A 259 7.66 3.29 13.99
N PHE A 260 7.02 2.12 14.02
CA PHE A 260 6.56 1.41 12.84
C PHE A 260 5.05 1.20 12.86
N VAL A 261 4.39 1.59 11.78
CA VAL A 261 2.95 1.36 11.56
C VAL A 261 2.79 0.59 10.25
N THR A 262 2.34 -0.65 10.33
CA THR A 262 2.20 -1.49 9.13
C THR A 262 0.76 -1.95 8.92
N GLY A 263 0.33 -2.01 7.67
CA GLY A 263 -0.98 -2.48 7.23
C GLY A 263 -0.89 -3.77 6.42
N GLN A 264 -1.85 -4.67 6.63
CA GLN A 264 -1.82 -6.00 6.03
C GLN A 264 -1.97 -5.96 4.51
N ASN A 265 -2.88 -5.15 3.97
CA ASN A 265 -3.19 -5.10 2.54
C ASN A 265 -3.80 -3.73 2.16
N GLN A 266 -4.25 -3.60 0.90
CA GLN A 266 -4.85 -2.38 0.36
C GLN A 266 -6.02 -1.83 1.22
N ASN A 267 -6.74 -2.68 1.93
CA ASN A 267 -7.83 -2.26 2.82
C ASN A 267 -7.34 -1.66 4.14
N SER A 268 -6.08 -1.88 4.49
CA SER A 268 -5.47 -1.41 5.75
C SER A 268 -4.71 -0.09 5.58
N GLY A 269 -4.43 0.35 4.34
CA GLY A 269 -3.60 1.53 4.08
C GLY A 269 -4.19 2.84 4.63
N LEU A 270 -5.51 3.01 4.53
CA LEU A 270 -6.21 4.19 5.06
C LEU A 270 -6.10 4.25 6.60
N GLU A 271 -6.37 3.13 7.28
CA GLU A 271 -6.26 3.05 8.75
C GLU A 271 -4.81 3.24 9.22
N ALA A 272 -3.83 2.64 8.53
CA ALA A 272 -2.43 2.81 8.84
C ALA A 272 -1.99 4.28 8.76
N ALA A 273 -2.42 5.01 7.73
CA ALA A 273 -2.13 6.43 7.59
C ALA A 273 -2.76 7.26 8.71
N HIS A 274 -4.02 6.99 9.08
CA HIS A 274 -4.66 7.66 10.21
C HIS A 274 -4.00 7.33 11.55
N LYS A 275 -3.49 6.10 11.74
CA LYS A 275 -2.75 5.73 12.94
C LYS A 275 -1.41 6.48 13.03
N ILE A 276 -0.74 6.72 11.91
CA ILE A 276 0.44 7.60 11.86
C ILE A 276 0.08 9.02 12.28
N LEU A 277 -1.02 9.58 11.75
CA LEU A 277 -1.48 10.93 12.16
C LEU A 277 -1.79 11.02 13.66
N GLU A 278 -2.42 9.99 14.22
CA GLU A 278 -2.66 9.89 15.67
C GLU A 278 -1.35 9.97 16.45
N LEU A 279 -0.34 9.20 16.07
CA LEU A 279 0.97 9.20 16.72
C LEU A 279 1.68 10.55 16.59
N LEU A 280 1.66 11.16 15.38
CA LEU A 280 2.25 12.49 15.14
C LEU A 280 1.56 13.62 15.93
N ALA A 281 0.25 13.51 16.14
CA ALA A 281 -0.51 14.50 16.91
C ALA A 281 -0.26 14.40 18.42
N ASN A 282 0.27 13.27 18.89
CA ASN A 282 0.58 13.02 20.31
C ASN A 282 2.08 13.20 20.65
N GLN A 283 2.93 13.54 19.68
CA GLN A 283 4.31 13.95 19.85
C GLN A 283 4.41 15.44 20.23
#